data_759e897c66f77f552ffd073a17f2db78
#
_entry.id   759e897c66f77f552ffd073a17f2db78
#
_cell.length_a   1.000
_cell.length_b   1.000
_cell.length_c   1.000
_cell.angle_alpha   90.00
_cell.angle_beta   90.00
_cell.angle_gamma   90.00
#
_symmetry.space_group_name_H-M   'P 1'
#
loop_
_entity.id
_entity.type
_entity.pdbx_description
1 polymer ?
#
loop_
_entity_poly.entity_id
_entity_poly.type
_entity_poly.pdbx_seq_one_letter_code
_entity_poly.pdbx_strand_id
1 'polypeptide(L)'
;ESPASYNDSEREDFTSEEFKYLLQNSRYKGESNFQYGSMEGSYEIDTLNLITFSMYLMGSGNESNGLGSTRMLNAQREHAYSYNLLSRSNSDWKHVNATLDYQRSFKKKGEYFTFSYRYGTSPNERESHTDYEDIKDYPYDTSFLYNQFYNSDARTDEHIFQLDYTNPINKNHSIDFGGKYILRNNQNESMYMKQNTSGDYYEENRPESDYQQTHNILAAYFDYMVKTKKLSGKMGVRYEHTFEDVKYANMPEGNYSAEFDNLVPSFRLGYQLAPSKMLSVSYQMRIARPDINLLNPFRNTSNPTSVSYGNPDLD
;
A
#
# COMPACT_ATOMS: atom_id res chain seq x y z
N GLU A 1 -5.12 -9.92 26.11
CA GLU A 1 -5.65 -10.84 25.09
C GLU A 1 -6.67 -10.10 24.24
N SER A 2 -6.51 -10.11 22.94
CA SER A 2 -7.49 -9.55 22.00
C SER A 2 -8.72 -10.48 21.94
N PRO A 3 -9.94 -9.94 21.86
CA PRO A 3 -11.12 -10.76 21.67
C PRO A 3 -11.04 -11.50 20.33
N ALA A 4 -11.55 -12.74 20.29
CA ALA A 4 -11.64 -13.48 19.05
C ALA A 4 -12.62 -12.79 18.09
N SER A 5 -12.28 -12.69 16.80
CA SER A 5 -13.20 -12.30 15.75
C SER A 5 -13.86 -13.54 15.13
N TYR A 6 -15.13 -13.39 14.76
CA TYR A 6 -15.92 -14.43 14.12
C TYR A 6 -16.44 -13.90 12.79
N ASN A 7 -16.39 -14.72 11.78
CA ASN A 7 -16.99 -14.42 10.48
C ASN A 7 -17.77 -15.64 9.98
N ASP A 8 -19.04 -15.40 9.69
CA ASP A 8 -19.94 -16.39 9.09
C ASP A 8 -20.41 -15.86 7.75
N SER A 9 -20.31 -16.66 6.72
CA SER A 9 -20.75 -16.33 5.37
C SER A 9 -21.46 -17.49 4.69
N GLU A 10 -22.48 -17.14 3.91
CA GLU A 10 -23.15 -18.04 3.00
C GLU A 10 -23.11 -17.43 1.59
N ARG A 11 -22.66 -18.19 0.62
CA ARG A 11 -22.66 -17.81 -0.80
C ARG A 11 -23.48 -18.80 -1.58
N GLU A 12 -24.40 -18.32 -2.41
CA GLU A 12 -25.21 -19.13 -3.31
C GLU A 12 -24.66 -19.05 -4.73
N ASP A 13 -24.46 -20.22 -5.36
CA ASP A 13 -24.15 -20.31 -6.79
C ASP A 13 -25.46 -20.60 -7.55
N PHE A 14 -25.86 -19.67 -8.42
CA PHE A 14 -27.06 -19.76 -9.21
C PHE A 14 -26.91 -20.65 -10.47
N THR A 15 -25.70 -21.11 -10.75
CA THR A 15 -25.39 -21.90 -11.95
C THR A 15 -25.21 -23.39 -11.66
N SER A 16 -25.09 -23.79 -10.39
CA SER A 16 -24.86 -25.16 -9.96
C SER A 16 -25.98 -25.65 -9.05
N GLU A 17 -26.50 -26.85 -9.31
CA GLU A 17 -27.42 -27.53 -8.41
C GLU A 17 -26.69 -28.47 -7.43
N GLU A 18 -25.54 -28.99 -7.81
CA GLU A 18 -24.71 -29.91 -7.01
C GLU A 18 -23.91 -29.20 -5.96
N PHE A 19 -23.35 -27.99 -6.27
CA PHE A 19 -22.53 -27.18 -5.40
C PHE A 19 -23.13 -25.78 -5.23
N LYS A 20 -24.31 -25.73 -4.62
CA LYS A 20 -25.14 -24.53 -4.63
C LYS A 20 -24.87 -23.57 -3.47
N TYR A 21 -24.70 -24.08 -2.25
CA TYR A 21 -24.54 -23.25 -1.08
C TYR A 21 -23.19 -23.50 -0.43
N LEU A 22 -22.32 -22.48 -0.43
CA LEU A 22 -21.05 -22.48 0.28
C LEU A 22 -21.24 -21.79 1.62
N LEU A 23 -21.12 -22.56 2.69
CA LEU A 23 -21.16 -22.08 4.07
C LEU A 23 -19.74 -22.04 4.61
N GLN A 24 -19.30 -20.88 5.07
CA GLN A 24 -17.97 -20.71 5.67
C GLN A 24 -18.12 -20.02 7.02
N ASN A 25 -17.52 -20.62 8.05
CA ASN A 25 -17.33 -19.96 9.34
C ASN A 25 -15.86 -19.95 9.68
N SER A 26 -15.44 -18.87 10.32
CA SER A 26 -14.08 -18.73 10.80
C SER A 26 -14.03 -18.00 12.12
N ARG A 27 -13.08 -18.41 12.94
CA ARG A 27 -12.75 -17.78 14.21
C ARG A 27 -11.27 -17.48 14.21
N TYR A 28 -10.91 -16.21 14.44
CA TYR A 28 -9.54 -15.77 14.56
C TYR A 28 -9.27 -15.24 15.96
N LYS A 29 -8.13 -15.63 16.52
CA LYS A 29 -7.56 -15.05 17.74
C LYS A 29 -6.17 -14.56 17.39
N GLY A 30 -5.87 -13.31 17.73
CA GLY A 30 -4.56 -12.73 17.44
C GLY A 30 -4.06 -11.88 18.59
N GLU A 31 -2.75 -11.70 18.62
CA GLU A 31 -2.05 -10.78 19.51
C GLU A 31 -1.23 -9.85 18.63
N SER A 32 -1.22 -8.56 18.97
CA SER A 32 -0.39 -7.59 18.28
C SER A 32 0.32 -6.70 19.28
N ASN A 33 1.54 -6.34 18.96
CA ASN A 33 2.27 -5.30 19.65
C ASN A 33 2.52 -4.15 18.67
N PHE A 34 2.53 -2.93 19.15
CA PHE A 34 2.85 -1.76 18.38
C PHE A 34 3.89 -0.92 19.12
N GLN A 35 4.90 -0.48 18.38
CA GLN A 35 5.97 0.36 18.89
C GLN A 35 6.08 1.61 18.03
N TYR A 36 6.28 2.75 18.70
CA TYR A 36 6.48 4.04 18.04
C TYR A 36 7.54 4.83 18.78
N GLY A 37 8.41 5.48 18.02
CA GLY A 37 9.40 6.42 18.53
C GLY A 37 9.59 7.55 17.54
N SER A 38 9.80 8.79 18.03
CA SER A 38 10.12 9.93 17.19
C SER A 38 11.17 10.81 17.82
N MET A 39 11.95 11.46 16.98
CA MET A 39 12.95 12.45 17.36
C MET A 39 12.90 13.61 16.37
N GLU A 40 12.98 14.83 16.89
CA GLU A 40 13.07 16.04 16.10
C GLU A 40 14.09 16.98 16.71
N GLY A 41 14.84 17.68 15.86
CA GLY A 41 15.80 18.67 16.26
C GLY A 41 15.97 19.73 15.19
N SER A 42 16.30 20.96 15.62
CA SER A 42 16.58 22.05 14.71
C SER A 42 17.85 22.78 15.13
N TYR A 43 18.57 23.28 14.13
CA TYR A 43 19.78 24.07 14.34
C TYR A 43 19.75 25.33 13.49
N GLU A 44 19.72 26.48 14.14
CA GLU A 44 19.83 27.78 13.49
C GLU A 44 21.31 28.09 13.25
N ILE A 45 21.75 28.02 11.98
CA ILE A 45 23.12 28.37 11.58
C ILE A 45 23.31 29.88 11.81
N ASP A 46 22.31 30.64 11.40
CA ASP A 46 22.18 32.09 11.61
C ASP A 46 20.70 32.50 11.51
N THR A 47 20.39 33.79 11.55
CA THR A 47 19.03 34.34 11.52
C THR A 47 18.26 34.05 10.23
N LEU A 48 18.93 33.58 9.18
CA LEU A 48 18.33 33.29 7.85
C LEU A 48 18.39 31.81 7.47
N ASN A 49 19.24 31.04 8.12
CA ASN A 49 19.51 29.65 7.73
C ASN A 49 19.18 28.69 8.88
N LEU A 50 18.29 27.77 8.61
CA LEU A 50 17.80 26.75 9.54
C LEU A 50 17.98 25.36 8.94
N ILE A 51 18.49 24.43 9.75
CA ILE A 51 18.45 22.99 9.46
C ILE A 51 17.48 22.34 10.44
N THR A 52 16.61 21.49 9.94
CA THR A 52 15.71 20.66 10.76
C THR A 52 15.93 19.21 10.42
N PHE A 53 16.07 18.39 11.45
CA PHE A 53 16.10 16.94 11.32
C PHE A 53 14.89 16.36 12.05
N SER A 54 14.20 15.44 11.41
CA SER A 54 13.15 14.65 12.04
C SER A 54 13.29 13.18 11.66
N MET A 55 12.99 12.32 12.60
CA MET A 55 12.98 10.86 12.40
C MET A 55 11.84 10.27 13.19
N TYR A 56 11.13 9.33 12.58
CA TYR A 56 10.22 8.45 13.29
C TYR A 56 10.41 7.00 12.89
N LEU A 57 10.17 6.13 13.85
CA LEU A 57 10.15 4.69 13.65
C LEU A 57 8.82 4.17 14.19
N MET A 58 8.25 3.26 13.49
CA MET A 58 7.10 2.50 13.96
C MET A 58 7.24 1.04 13.54
N GLY A 59 6.62 0.16 14.29
CA GLY A 59 6.60 -1.25 13.96
C GLY A 59 5.50 -1.98 14.71
N SER A 60 5.07 -3.09 14.15
CA SER A 60 4.07 -3.97 14.75
C SER A 60 4.39 -5.41 14.41
N GLY A 61 4.44 -6.24 15.45
CA GLY A 61 4.39 -7.69 15.31
C GLY A 61 2.95 -8.16 15.52
N ASN A 62 2.48 -9.05 14.66
CA ASN A 62 1.13 -9.63 14.75
C ASN A 62 1.24 -11.14 14.66
N GLU A 63 0.64 -11.83 15.63
CA GLU A 63 0.44 -13.27 15.60
C GLU A 63 -1.07 -13.54 15.51
N SER A 64 -1.47 -14.40 14.57
CA SER A 64 -2.87 -14.76 14.38
C SER A 64 -3.03 -16.25 14.19
N ASN A 65 -3.99 -16.83 14.93
CA ASN A 65 -4.42 -18.22 14.85
C ASN A 65 -5.88 -18.27 14.43
N GLY A 66 -6.18 -18.99 13.35
CA GLY A 66 -7.50 -19.11 12.76
C GLY A 66 -7.99 -20.56 12.72
N LEU A 67 -9.28 -20.74 12.99
CA LEU A 67 -10.03 -21.97 12.75
C LEU A 67 -11.14 -21.66 11.76
N GLY A 68 -11.18 -22.36 10.65
CA GLY A 68 -12.20 -22.23 9.63
C GLY A 68 -12.90 -23.55 9.38
N SER A 69 -14.17 -23.50 8.99
CA SER A 69 -14.91 -24.66 8.49
C SER A 69 -15.63 -24.27 7.20
N THR A 70 -15.45 -25.07 6.19
CA THR A 70 -16.10 -24.91 4.88
C THR A 70 -17.00 -26.09 4.63
N ARG A 71 -18.26 -25.82 4.29
CA ARG A 71 -19.26 -26.83 3.89
C ARG A 71 -19.93 -26.41 2.60
N MET A 72 -19.92 -27.29 1.64
CA MET A 72 -20.66 -27.15 0.39
C MET A 72 -21.92 -28.02 0.46
N LEU A 73 -23.05 -27.46 0.07
CA LEU A 73 -24.33 -28.13 0.05
C LEU A 73 -24.91 -28.05 -1.38
N ASN A 74 -25.72 -29.09 -1.73
CA ASN A 74 -26.49 -29.12 -2.97
C ASN A 74 -27.76 -28.23 -2.90
N ALA A 75 -28.57 -28.22 -3.94
CA ALA A 75 -29.82 -27.46 -4.02
C ALA A 75 -30.85 -27.85 -2.95
N GLN A 76 -30.82 -29.11 -2.48
CA GLN A 76 -31.68 -29.63 -1.41
C GLN A 76 -31.11 -29.33 0.00
N ARG A 77 -29.99 -28.59 0.07
CA ARG A 77 -29.21 -28.31 1.30
C ARG A 77 -28.62 -29.57 1.95
N GLU A 78 -28.41 -30.64 1.16
CA GLU A 78 -27.70 -31.81 1.62
C GLU A 78 -26.20 -31.64 1.46
N HIS A 79 -25.44 -32.38 2.25
CA HIS A 79 -23.99 -32.33 2.26
C HIS A 79 -23.42 -32.76 0.90
N ALA A 80 -22.57 -31.93 0.30
CA ALA A 80 -21.79 -32.26 -0.90
C ALA A 80 -20.33 -32.54 -0.54
N TYR A 81 -19.66 -31.60 0.11
CA TYR A 81 -18.31 -31.80 0.67
C TYR A 81 -18.02 -30.84 1.83
N SER A 82 -16.99 -31.15 2.61
CA SER A 82 -16.53 -30.25 3.67
C SER A 82 -15.05 -30.45 4.01
N TYR A 83 -14.46 -29.43 4.62
CA TYR A 83 -13.13 -29.46 5.23
C TYR A 83 -13.01 -28.41 6.32
N ASN A 84 -12.08 -28.62 7.24
CA ASN A 84 -11.65 -27.65 8.22
C ASN A 84 -10.30 -27.05 7.81
N LEU A 85 -10.04 -25.83 8.29
CA LEU A 85 -8.84 -25.08 8.03
C LEU A 85 -8.26 -24.59 9.36
N LEU A 86 -7.00 -24.91 9.63
CA LEU A 86 -6.20 -24.27 10.66
C LEU A 86 -5.21 -23.32 9.99
N SER A 87 -5.23 -22.06 10.40
CA SER A 87 -4.25 -21.07 9.92
C SER A 87 -3.46 -20.49 11.09
N ARG A 88 -2.16 -20.35 10.90
CA ARG A 88 -1.28 -19.61 11.81
C ARG A 88 -0.51 -18.63 10.96
N SER A 89 -0.45 -17.38 11.38
CA SER A 89 0.28 -16.34 10.66
C SER A 89 1.00 -15.44 11.63
N ASN A 90 2.29 -15.23 11.38
CA ASN A 90 3.13 -14.24 12.03
C ASN A 90 3.50 -13.20 11.00
N SER A 91 3.43 -11.93 11.37
CA SER A 91 3.93 -10.86 10.53
C SER A 91 4.58 -9.76 11.36
N ASP A 92 5.73 -9.31 10.90
CA ASP A 92 6.50 -8.22 11.48
C ASP A 92 6.72 -7.16 10.42
N TRP A 93 6.17 -5.96 10.64
CA TRP A 93 6.48 -4.84 9.78
C TRP A 93 7.12 -3.71 10.57
N LYS A 94 8.03 -3.01 9.93
CA LYS A 94 8.71 -1.83 10.48
C LYS A 94 8.64 -0.72 9.45
N HIS A 95 8.64 0.52 9.94
CA HIS A 95 8.77 1.68 9.08
C HIS A 95 9.68 2.68 9.76
N VAL A 96 10.71 3.09 9.04
CA VAL A 96 11.65 4.13 9.45
C VAL A 96 11.55 5.26 8.43
N ASN A 97 11.41 6.48 8.90
CA ASN A 97 11.43 7.66 8.06
C ASN A 97 12.33 8.72 8.71
N ALA A 98 13.29 9.23 7.95
CA ALA A 98 14.18 10.30 8.37
C ALA A 98 14.13 11.44 7.34
N THR A 99 13.96 12.66 7.81
CA THR A 99 13.89 13.86 6.98
C THR A 99 14.94 14.87 7.44
N LEU A 100 15.64 15.44 6.49
CA LEU A 100 16.57 16.55 6.70
C LEU A 100 16.13 17.71 5.82
N ASP A 101 15.77 18.82 6.44
CA ASP A 101 15.38 20.05 5.77
C ASP A 101 16.42 21.13 5.98
N TYR A 102 16.74 21.85 4.92
CA TYR A 102 17.48 23.10 4.98
C TYR A 102 16.59 24.22 4.46
N GLN A 103 16.35 25.23 5.28
CA GLN A 103 15.59 26.42 4.91
C GLN A 103 16.48 27.65 4.93
N ARG A 104 16.45 28.41 3.84
CA ARG A 104 17.04 29.73 3.75
C ARG A 104 15.96 30.80 3.60
N SER A 105 15.84 31.66 4.58
CA SER A 105 15.01 32.86 4.52
C SER A 105 15.76 34.01 3.86
N PHE A 106 15.04 34.88 3.16
CA PHE A 106 15.62 36.06 2.51
C PHE A 106 15.21 37.34 3.26
N LYS A 107 15.81 38.47 2.87
CA LYS A 107 15.49 39.79 3.49
C LYS A 107 14.02 40.18 3.31
N LYS A 108 13.38 39.74 2.25
CA LYS A 108 11.97 40.00 2.00
C LYS A 108 11.13 39.05 2.88
N LYS A 109 10.30 39.65 3.72
CA LYS A 109 9.48 38.88 4.68
C LYS A 109 8.61 37.84 3.96
N GLY A 110 8.73 36.56 4.37
CA GLY A 110 7.98 35.45 3.81
C GLY A 110 8.56 34.87 2.53
N GLU A 111 9.73 35.36 2.08
CA GLU A 111 10.48 34.76 0.98
C GLU A 111 11.47 33.76 1.56
N TYR A 112 11.39 32.51 1.09
CA TYR A 112 12.28 31.44 1.54
C TYR A 112 12.45 30.37 0.46
N PHE A 113 13.57 29.69 0.57
CA PHE A 113 13.91 28.48 -0.19
C PHE A 113 14.04 27.34 0.80
N THR A 114 13.52 26.15 0.43
CA THR A 114 13.68 24.92 1.21
C THR A 114 14.23 23.81 0.32
N PHE A 115 15.24 23.12 0.81
CA PHE A 115 15.68 21.84 0.29
C PHE A 115 15.33 20.77 1.33
N SER A 116 14.62 19.73 0.92
CA SER A 116 14.24 18.58 1.74
C SER A 116 14.78 17.29 1.17
N TYR A 117 15.41 16.49 2.00
CA TYR A 117 15.73 15.11 1.69
C TYR A 117 15.04 14.20 2.71
N ARG A 118 14.30 13.22 2.20
CA ARG A 118 13.67 12.19 3.03
C ARG A 118 14.11 10.81 2.57
N TYR A 119 14.48 9.99 3.53
CA TYR A 119 14.68 8.55 3.38
C TYR A 119 13.62 7.80 4.16
N GLY A 120 13.00 6.82 3.53
CA GLY A 120 12.04 5.91 4.15
C GLY A 120 12.39 4.46 3.82
N THR A 121 12.22 3.57 4.79
CA THR A 121 12.33 2.12 4.56
C THR A 121 11.24 1.38 5.33
N SER A 122 10.65 0.36 4.70
CA SER A 122 9.54 -0.41 5.25
C SER A 122 9.74 -1.90 4.97
N PRO A 123 10.59 -2.61 5.75
CA PRO A 123 10.64 -4.07 5.72
C PRO A 123 9.37 -4.68 6.32
N ASN A 124 8.92 -5.78 5.74
CA ASN A 124 7.75 -6.54 6.16
C ASN A 124 8.00 -8.02 5.94
N GLU A 125 8.11 -8.77 7.03
CA GLU A 125 8.29 -10.22 7.03
C GLU A 125 6.96 -10.88 7.38
N ARG A 126 6.61 -11.93 6.67
CA ARG A 126 5.39 -12.70 6.94
C ARG A 126 5.66 -14.19 6.80
N GLU A 127 5.21 -14.95 7.79
CA GLU A 127 5.17 -16.40 7.77
C GLU A 127 3.73 -16.87 8.00
N SER A 128 3.27 -17.86 7.26
CA SER A 128 1.97 -18.46 7.50
C SER A 128 1.96 -19.97 7.21
N HIS A 129 1.24 -20.68 8.05
CA HIS A 129 0.92 -22.10 7.90
C HIS A 129 -0.58 -22.25 7.72
N THR A 130 -0.97 -23.14 6.81
CA THR A 130 -2.36 -23.49 6.56
C THR A 130 -2.45 -25.01 6.52
N ASP A 131 -3.18 -25.57 7.47
CA ASP A 131 -3.41 -27.01 7.55
C ASP A 131 -4.88 -27.32 7.26
N TYR A 132 -5.13 -28.31 6.41
CA TYR A 132 -6.47 -28.79 6.06
C TYR A 132 -6.73 -30.09 6.79
N GLU A 133 -7.90 -30.15 7.46
CA GLU A 133 -8.32 -31.27 8.29
C GLU A 133 -9.77 -31.69 7.96
N ASP A 134 -10.15 -32.89 8.37
CA ASP A 134 -11.53 -33.41 8.27
C ASP A 134 -12.13 -33.31 6.85
N ILE A 135 -11.30 -33.52 5.82
CA ILE A 135 -11.70 -33.47 4.42
C ILE A 135 -12.67 -34.63 4.15
N LYS A 136 -13.90 -34.30 3.66
CA LYS A 136 -14.95 -35.26 3.34
C LYS A 136 -15.52 -34.96 1.96
N ASP A 137 -15.61 -35.99 1.13
CA ASP A 137 -16.30 -36.01 -0.16
C ASP A 137 -15.85 -34.90 -1.13
N TYR A 138 -14.59 -34.42 -0.98
CA TYR A 138 -14.06 -33.35 -1.83
C TYR A 138 -13.93 -33.84 -3.29
N PRO A 139 -14.63 -33.24 -4.25
CA PRO A 139 -14.80 -33.81 -5.60
C PRO A 139 -13.66 -33.44 -6.56
N TYR A 140 -12.75 -32.53 -6.15
CA TYR A 140 -11.70 -32.02 -7.00
C TYR A 140 -10.34 -32.65 -6.63
N ASP A 141 -9.29 -32.23 -7.33
CA ASP A 141 -7.92 -32.64 -7.00
C ASP A 141 -7.58 -32.25 -5.55
N THR A 142 -7.28 -33.25 -4.74
CA THR A 142 -6.94 -33.07 -3.32
C THR A 142 -5.68 -32.24 -3.09
N SER A 143 -4.84 -32.06 -4.12
CA SER A 143 -3.66 -31.19 -4.04
C SER A 143 -4.01 -29.71 -3.73
N PHE A 144 -5.26 -29.30 -4.00
CA PHE A 144 -5.75 -27.97 -3.56
C PHE A 144 -5.92 -27.86 -2.04
N LEU A 145 -6.05 -28.99 -1.35
CA LEU A 145 -6.18 -29.09 0.11
C LEU A 145 -4.92 -29.67 0.78
N TYR A 146 -3.77 -29.57 0.14
CA TYR A 146 -2.51 -29.88 0.79
C TYR A 146 -2.13 -28.79 1.79
N ASN A 147 -1.56 -29.18 2.90
CA ASN A 147 -1.02 -28.25 3.88
C ASN A 147 0.01 -27.34 3.23
N GLN A 148 0.01 -26.07 3.59
CA GLN A 148 0.79 -25.03 2.95
C GLN A 148 1.65 -24.29 3.97
N PHE A 149 2.84 -23.94 3.56
CA PHE A 149 3.71 -23.00 4.25
C PHE A 149 4.05 -21.88 3.30
N TYR A 150 3.99 -20.66 3.79
CA TYR A 150 4.33 -19.46 3.05
C TYR A 150 5.24 -18.58 3.90
N ASN A 151 6.34 -18.14 3.31
CA ASN A 151 7.23 -17.12 3.87
C ASN A 151 7.42 -16.02 2.84
N SER A 152 7.43 -14.75 3.27
CA SER A 152 7.68 -13.60 2.42
C SER A 152 8.49 -12.56 3.17
N ASP A 153 9.52 -12.06 2.51
CA ASP A 153 10.31 -10.90 2.90
C ASP A 153 10.11 -9.80 1.85
N ALA A 154 9.38 -8.78 2.24
CA ALA A 154 9.06 -7.64 1.40
C ALA A 154 9.72 -6.38 1.96
N ARG A 155 10.20 -5.50 1.06
CA ARG A 155 10.83 -4.25 1.47
C ARG A 155 10.53 -3.14 0.49
N THR A 156 10.23 -1.97 1.02
CA THR A 156 10.18 -0.72 0.26
C THR A 156 11.26 0.22 0.77
N ASP A 157 12.11 0.72 -0.13
CA ASP A 157 13.05 1.80 0.12
C ASP A 157 12.68 3.02 -0.72
N GLU A 158 12.62 4.20 -0.09
CA GLU A 158 12.22 5.43 -0.76
C GLU A 158 13.19 6.57 -0.45
N HIS A 159 13.64 7.27 -1.49
CA HIS A 159 14.39 8.53 -1.38
C HIS A 159 13.59 9.63 -2.04
N ILE A 160 13.37 10.73 -1.33
CA ILE A 160 12.67 11.90 -1.85
C ILE A 160 13.58 13.11 -1.71
N PHE A 161 13.80 13.78 -2.84
CA PHE A 161 14.46 15.08 -2.93
C PHE A 161 13.42 16.11 -3.34
N GLN A 162 13.34 17.21 -2.61
CA GLN A 162 12.37 18.27 -2.89
C GLN A 162 13.03 19.64 -2.73
N LEU A 163 12.72 20.52 -3.69
CA LEU A 163 13.14 21.91 -3.71
C LEU A 163 11.90 22.79 -3.79
N ASP A 164 11.75 23.71 -2.87
CA ASP A 164 10.65 24.67 -2.81
C ASP A 164 11.17 26.08 -2.73
N TYR A 165 10.51 26.99 -3.45
CA TYR A 165 10.78 28.42 -3.33
C TYR A 165 9.45 29.18 -3.24
N THR A 166 9.31 29.95 -2.19
CA THR A 166 8.17 30.83 -1.93
C THR A 166 8.60 32.28 -2.09
N ASN A 167 7.84 33.00 -2.93
CA ASN A 167 8.06 34.44 -3.16
C ASN A 167 6.75 35.23 -2.96
N PRO A 168 6.61 35.99 -1.87
CA PRO A 168 5.55 36.96 -1.73
C PRO A 168 5.74 38.11 -2.72
N ILE A 169 4.89 38.24 -3.74
CA ILE A 169 4.93 39.36 -4.70
C ILE A 169 4.61 40.68 -3.97
N ASN A 170 3.58 40.62 -3.12
CA ASN A 170 3.18 41.73 -2.24
C ASN A 170 2.41 41.19 -1.02
N LYS A 171 1.75 42.08 -0.25
CA LYS A 171 1.02 41.70 0.98
C LYS A 171 -0.14 40.71 0.73
N ASN A 172 -0.65 40.67 -0.47
CA ASN A 172 -1.86 39.91 -0.82
C ASN A 172 -1.58 38.77 -1.79
N HIS A 173 -0.45 38.73 -2.45
CA HIS A 173 -0.13 37.80 -3.53
C HIS A 173 1.20 37.13 -3.29
N SER A 174 1.27 35.81 -3.44
CA SER A 174 2.49 35.02 -3.42
C SER A 174 2.49 33.95 -4.52
N ILE A 175 3.66 33.54 -4.91
CA ILE A 175 3.90 32.41 -5.79
C ILE A 175 4.79 31.40 -5.08
N ASP A 176 4.47 30.13 -5.27
CA ASP A 176 5.33 29.03 -4.88
C ASP A 176 5.65 28.21 -6.13
N PHE A 177 6.88 27.76 -6.25
CA PHE A 177 7.24 26.78 -7.26
C PHE A 177 8.31 25.85 -6.71
N GLY A 178 8.30 24.64 -7.24
CA GLY A 178 9.22 23.63 -6.77
C GLY A 178 9.36 22.46 -7.69
N GLY A 179 10.26 21.58 -7.30
CA GLY A 179 10.50 20.31 -7.96
C GLY A 179 10.63 19.20 -6.93
N LYS A 180 10.24 18.00 -7.31
CA LYS A 180 10.30 16.83 -6.46
C LYS A 180 10.76 15.63 -7.27
N TYR A 181 11.71 14.87 -6.72
CA TYR A 181 12.16 13.61 -7.29
C TYR A 181 12.00 12.51 -6.26
N ILE A 182 11.31 11.44 -6.63
CA ILE A 182 11.05 10.26 -5.81
C ILE A 182 11.73 9.08 -6.49
N LEU A 183 12.58 8.40 -5.75
CA LEU A 183 13.15 7.10 -6.08
C LEU A 183 12.53 6.10 -5.11
N ARG A 184 11.75 5.14 -5.61
CA ARG A 184 11.17 4.08 -4.81
C ARG A 184 11.55 2.73 -5.38
N ASN A 185 12.02 1.85 -4.53
CA ASN A 185 12.32 0.47 -4.85
C ASN A 185 11.49 -0.43 -3.93
N ASN A 186 10.64 -1.26 -4.54
CA ASN A 186 9.89 -2.31 -3.86
C ASN A 186 10.47 -3.64 -4.27
N GLN A 187 10.70 -4.53 -3.32
CA GLN A 187 11.14 -5.89 -3.57
C GLN A 187 10.33 -6.86 -2.72
N ASN A 188 10.12 -8.04 -3.24
CA ASN A 188 9.52 -9.15 -2.52
C ASN A 188 10.24 -10.44 -2.92
N GLU A 189 10.63 -11.21 -1.92
CA GLU A 189 11.11 -12.58 -2.07
C GLU A 189 10.18 -13.45 -1.24
N SER A 190 9.70 -14.55 -1.83
CA SER A 190 8.78 -15.42 -1.12
C SER A 190 8.97 -16.87 -1.47
N MET A 191 8.71 -17.72 -0.49
CA MET A 191 8.78 -19.17 -0.63
C MET A 191 7.41 -19.77 -0.33
N TYR A 192 6.93 -20.59 -1.25
CA TYR A 192 5.67 -21.31 -1.14
C TYR A 192 5.97 -22.81 -1.10
N MET A 193 5.54 -23.46 -0.04
CA MET A 193 5.69 -24.92 0.09
C MET A 193 4.33 -25.58 0.27
N LYS A 194 4.14 -26.73 -0.36
CA LYS A 194 3.00 -27.61 -0.14
C LYS A 194 3.47 -28.96 0.38
N GLN A 195 2.65 -29.57 1.22
CA GLN A 195 2.87 -30.92 1.73
C GLN A 195 2.18 -31.91 0.80
N ASN A 196 2.92 -32.91 0.31
CA ASN A 196 2.35 -33.97 -0.51
C ASN A 196 1.60 -35.02 0.34
N THR A 197 0.99 -36.01 -0.30
CA THR A 197 0.27 -37.11 0.36
C THR A 197 1.15 -37.99 1.24
N SER A 198 2.47 -37.98 1.05
CA SER A 198 3.45 -38.69 1.90
C SER A 198 3.84 -37.91 3.14
N GLY A 199 3.41 -36.64 3.26
CA GLY A 199 3.77 -35.76 4.35
C GLY A 199 5.05 -34.94 4.11
N ASP A 200 5.66 -35.05 2.91
CA ASP A 200 6.86 -34.29 2.58
C ASP A 200 6.50 -32.92 2.01
N TYR A 201 7.18 -31.88 2.45
CA TYR A 201 7.06 -30.55 1.87
C TYR A 201 7.87 -30.44 0.59
N TYR A 202 7.30 -29.82 -0.43
CA TYR A 202 7.96 -29.43 -1.66
C TYR A 202 7.66 -27.99 -1.99
N GLU A 203 8.59 -27.30 -2.63
CA GLU A 203 8.41 -25.92 -3.06
C GLU A 203 7.47 -25.86 -4.27
N GLU A 204 6.45 -25.02 -4.18
CA GLU A 204 5.58 -24.70 -5.30
C GLU A 204 6.15 -23.49 -6.03
N ASN A 205 6.54 -23.70 -7.29
CA ASN A 205 7.06 -22.61 -8.11
C ASN A 205 5.98 -21.54 -8.36
N ARG A 206 6.19 -20.36 -7.79
CA ARG A 206 5.35 -19.17 -7.98
C ARG A 206 6.22 -18.02 -8.46
N PRO A 207 6.54 -18.01 -9.75
CA PRO A 207 7.50 -17.09 -10.33
C PRO A 207 7.10 -15.60 -10.20
N GLU A 208 5.83 -15.34 -10.02
CA GLU A 208 5.27 -13.99 -9.84
C GLU A 208 5.49 -13.39 -8.46
N SER A 209 5.86 -14.20 -7.50
CA SER A 209 5.99 -13.74 -6.11
C SER A 209 7.33 -13.06 -5.82
N ASP A 210 8.36 -13.35 -6.64
CA ASP A 210 9.69 -12.79 -6.49
C ASP A 210 9.89 -11.68 -7.52
N TYR A 211 9.81 -10.43 -7.06
CA TYR A 211 9.90 -9.28 -7.95
C TYR A 211 10.65 -8.11 -7.35
N GLN A 212 11.16 -7.26 -8.24
CA GLN A 212 11.68 -5.93 -7.95
C GLN A 212 10.94 -4.92 -8.82
N GLN A 213 10.36 -3.91 -8.18
CA GLN A 213 9.71 -2.77 -8.84
C GLN A 213 10.47 -1.50 -8.51
N THR A 214 10.93 -0.80 -9.52
CA THR A 214 11.52 0.54 -9.42
C THR A 214 10.51 1.56 -9.91
N HIS A 215 10.24 2.58 -9.11
CA HIS A 215 9.25 3.60 -9.39
C HIS A 215 9.89 4.99 -9.19
N ASN A 216 10.19 5.66 -10.29
CA ASN A 216 10.83 6.97 -10.31
C ASN A 216 9.81 8.03 -10.73
N ILE A 217 9.67 9.09 -9.95
CA ILE A 217 8.74 10.19 -10.24
C ILE A 217 9.49 11.51 -10.21
N LEU A 218 9.50 12.19 -11.33
CA LEU A 218 9.98 13.57 -11.45
C LEU A 218 8.77 14.50 -11.54
N ALA A 219 8.70 15.50 -10.68
CA ALA A 219 7.61 16.45 -10.68
C ALA A 219 8.09 17.89 -10.57
N ALA A 220 7.38 18.78 -11.29
CA ALA A 220 7.50 20.21 -11.16
C ALA A 220 6.13 20.83 -10.90
N TYR A 221 6.08 21.86 -10.09
CA TYR A 221 4.81 22.49 -9.72
C TYR A 221 4.95 23.99 -9.54
N PHE A 222 3.83 24.66 -9.78
CA PHE A 222 3.68 26.09 -9.60
C PHE A 222 2.32 26.38 -8.94
N ASP A 223 2.33 27.21 -7.91
CA ASP A 223 1.15 27.68 -7.20
C ASP A 223 1.12 29.20 -7.16
N TYR A 224 -0.05 29.76 -7.40
CA TYR A 224 -0.35 31.17 -7.17
C TYR A 224 -1.36 31.32 -6.04
N MET A 225 -1.05 32.16 -5.09
CA MET A 225 -1.90 32.43 -3.93
C MET A 225 -2.29 33.89 -3.84
N VAL A 226 -3.57 34.12 -3.51
CA VAL A 226 -4.11 35.44 -3.19
C VAL A 226 -4.78 35.41 -1.83
N LYS A 227 -4.50 36.42 -1.00
CA LYS A 227 -5.11 36.57 0.31
C LYS A 227 -5.40 38.05 0.59
N THR A 228 -6.69 38.37 0.64
CA THR A 228 -7.20 39.68 1.01
C THR A 228 -8.05 39.59 2.29
N LYS A 229 -8.65 40.69 2.75
CA LYS A 229 -9.53 40.64 3.92
C LYS A 229 -10.75 39.71 3.74
N LYS A 230 -11.22 39.56 2.51
CA LYS A 230 -12.44 38.76 2.22
C LYS A 230 -12.20 37.58 1.29
N LEU A 231 -11.19 37.65 0.45
CA LEU A 231 -10.89 36.61 -0.54
C LEU A 231 -9.61 35.91 -0.17
N SER A 232 -9.64 34.57 -0.17
CA SER A 232 -8.46 33.69 -0.14
C SER A 232 -8.56 32.74 -1.32
N GLY A 233 -7.45 32.59 -2.06
CA GLY A 233 -7.41 31.69 -3.22
C GLY A 233 -6.03 31.07 -3.38
N LYS A 234 -6.01 29.84 -3.85
CA LYS A 234 -4.82 29.14 -4.31
C LYS A 234 -5.18 28.46 -5.62
N MET A 235 -4.35 28.62 -6.63
CA MET A 235 -4.44 27.93 -7.92
C MET A 235 -3.08 27.33 -8.22
N GLY A 236 -3.05 26.06 -8.57
CA GLY A 236 -1.82 25.34 -8.79
C GLY A 236 -1.91 24.37 -9.95
N VAL A 237 -0.77 24.08 -10.50
CA VAL A 237 -0.58 23.05 -11.51
C VAL A 237 0.69 22.27 -11.17
N ARG A 238 0.61 20.96 -11.30
CA ARG A 238 1.75 20.04 -11.14
C ARG A 238 1.84 19.15 -12.36
N TYR A 239 3.02 19.07 -12.92
CA TYR A 239 3.38 18.09 -13.92
C TYR A 239 4.18 16.98 -13.28
N GLU A 240 3.86 15.73 -13.59
CA GLU A 240 4.58 14.55 -13.14
C GLU A 240 4.94 13.68 -14.34
N HIS A 241 6.21 13.31 -14.43
CA HIS A 241 6.70 12.22 -15.26
C HIS A 241 7.04 11.04 -14.38
N THR A 242 6.42 9.90 -14.62
CA THR A 242 6.61 8.66 -13.87
C THR A 242 7.23 7.63 -14.77
N PHE A 243 8.32 7.02 -14.32
CA PHE A 243 8.94 5.85 -14.91
C PHE A 243 8.79 4.66 -13.95
N GLU A 244 8.28 3.55 -14.47
CA GLU A 244 8.09 2.30 -13.74
C GLU A 244 8.80 1.17 -14.46
N ASP A 245 9.53 0.33 -13.72
CA ASP A 245 10.21 -0.86 -14.21
C ASP A 245 9.96 -2.01 -13.22
N VAL A 246 9.39 -3.12 -13.71
CA VAL A 246 9.10 -4.31 -12.91
C VAL A 246 9.84 -5.50 -13.50
N LYS A 247 10.56 -6.20 -12.63
CA LYS A 247 11.32 -7.40 -12.96
C LYS A 247 10.93 -8.54 -12.04
N TYR A 248 10.54 -9.64 -12.62
CA TYR A 248 10.28 -10.89 -11.93
C TYR A 248 11.53 -11.78 -12.01
N ALA A 249 11.94 -12.33 -10.86
CA ALA A 249 13.15 -13.17 -10.80
C ALA A 249 12.98 -14.47 -11.61
N ASN A 250 11.80 -15.07 -11.55
CA ASN A 250 11.52 -16.39 -12.10
C ASN A 250 10.55 -16.39 -13.29
N MET A 251 10.14 -15.18 -13.78
CA MET A 251 9.20 -15.00 -14.91
C MET A 251 9.64 -13.81 -15.77
N PRO A 252 10.77 -13.89 -16.49
CA PRO A 252 11.28 -12.75 -17.27
C PRO A 252 10.32 -12.23 -18.35
N GLU A 253 9.42 -13.06 -18.85
CA GLU A 253 8.38 -12.68 -19.82
C GLU A 253 7.30 -11.77 -19.22
N GLY A 254 7.19 -11.72 -17.90
CA GLY A 254 6.32 -10.80 -17.15
C GLY A 254 6.95 -9.43 -16.90
N ASN A 255 8.24 -9.25 -17.22
CA ASN A 255 8.91 -7.97 -17.03
C ASN A 255 8.26 -6.89 -17.90
N TYR A 256 8.06 -5.71 -17.34
CA TYR A 256 7.54 -4.58 -18.08
C TYR A 256 8.13 -3.27 -17.61
N SER A 257 8.11 -2.27 -18.51
CA SER A 257 8.45 -0.88 -18.19
C SER A 257 7.37 0.02 -18.75
N ALA A 258 7.01 1.05 -18.03
CA ALA A 258 6.01 2.02 -18.44
C ALA A 258 6.42 3.45 -18.07
N GLU A 259 5.97 4.42 -18.87
CA GLU A 259 6.16 5.84 -18.64
C GLU A 259 4.82 6.56 -18.72
N PHE A 260 4.59 7.48 -17.79
CA PHE A 260 3.34 8.23 -17.71
C PHE A 260 3.61 9.71 -17.50
N ASP A 261 2.90 10.54 -18.25
CA ASP A 261 2.90 11.98 -18.11
C ASP A 261 1.56 12.46 -17.57
N ASN A 262 1.57 13.21 -16.48
CA ASN A 262 0.36 13.68 -15.85
C ASN A 262 0.41 15.17 -15.55
N LEU A 263 -0.67 15.88 -15.89
CA LEU A 263 -0.90 17.26 -15.50
C LEU A 263 -2.02 17.31 -14.46
N VAL A 264 -1.71 17.82 -13.27
CA VAL A 264 -2.57 17.78 -12.09
C VAL A 264 -2.92 19.20 -11.66
N PRO A 265 -4.04 19.76 -12.15
CA PRO A 265 -4.51 21.07 -11.71
C PRO A 265 -5.20 20.98 -10.35
N SER A 266 -5.12 22.07 -9.61
CA SER A 266 -5.84 22.25 -8.35
C SER A 266 -6.26 23.71 -8.15
N PHE A 267 -7.38 23.94 -7.49
CA PHE A 267 -7.72 25.27 -7.01
C PHE A 267 -8.52 25.20 -5.71
N ARG A 268 -8.40 26.25 -4.93
CA ARG A 268 -9.21 26.50 -3.75
C ARG A 268 -9.53 28.00 -3.68
N LEU A 269 -10.81 28.33 -3.54
CA LEU A 269 -11.27 29.70 -3.37
C LEU A 269 -12.12 29.77 -2.11
N GLY A 270 -11.90 30.76 -1.30
CA GLY A 270 -12.68 31.04 -0.10
C GLY A 270 -13.09 32.52 -0.05
N TYR A 271 -14.35 32.78 0.21
CA TYR A 271 -14.88 34.13 0.36
C TYR A 271 -15.53 34.30 1.72
N GLN A 272 -15.08 35.31 2.48
CA GLN A 272 -15.60 35.65 3.79
C GLN A 272 -16.87 36.51 3.62
N LEU A 273 -18.02 35.88 3.83
CA LEU A 273 -19.33 36.58 3.74
C LEU A 273 -19.59 37.46 4.98
N ALA A 274 -19.22 36.95 6.16
CA ALA A 274 -19.32 37.64 7.45
C ALA A 274 -18.22 37.10 8.39
N PRO A 275 -17.96 37.74 9.54
CA PRO A 275 -16.91 37.29 10.46
C PRO A 275 -16.97 35.82 10.85
N SER A 276 -18.17 35.22 10.90
CA SER A 276 -18.43 33.82 11.22
C SER A 276 -18.89 32.96 10.04
N LYS A 277 -18.93 33.51 8.80
CA LYS A 277 -19.45 32.80 7.62
C LYS A 277 -18.45 32.87 6.46
N MET A 278 -17.99 31.73 6.01
CA MET A 278 -17.10 31.57 4.86
C MET A 278 -17.72 30.62 3.85
N LEU A 279 -17.70 31.00 2.60
CA LEU A 279 -18.00 30.13 1.46
C LEU A 279 -16.68 29.65 0.86
N SER A 280 -16.54 28.35 0.62
CA SER A 280 -15.35 27.80 -0.02
C SER A 280 -15.70 26.82 -1.12
N VAL A 281 -14.92 26.86 -2.20
CA VAL A 281 -14.97 25.92 -3.31
C VAL A 281 -13.56 25.41 -3.55
N SER A 282 -13.40 24.12 -3.75
CA SER A 282 -12.11 23.51 -4.08
C SER A 282 -12.27 22.42 -5.12
N TYR A 283 -11.27 22.32 -5.98
CA TYR A 283 -11.07 21.23 -6.93
C TYR A 283 -9.65 20.74 -6.82
N GLN A 284 -9.46 19.43 -6.77
CA GLN A 284 -8.15 18.80 -6.77
C GLN A 284 -8.22 17.51 -7.58
N MET A 285 -7.41 17.43 -8.61
CA MET A 285 -7.13 16.19 -9.30
C MET A 285 -6.07 15.39 -8.52
N ARG A 286 -6.19 14.08 -8.52
CA ARG A 286 -5.20 13.16 -7.92
C ARG A 286 -4.91 12.04 -8.87
N ILE A 287 -3.67 11.60 -8.89
CA ILE A 287 -3.24 10.42 -9.62
C ILE A 287 -3.37 9.24 -8.66
N ALA A 288 -4.15 8.23 -9.05
CA ALA A 288 -4.16 6.92 -8.41
C ALA A 288 -3.29 5.99 -9.27
N ARG A 289 -2.23 5.46 -8.68
CA ARG A 289 -1.36 4.49 -9.35
C ARG A 289 -1.75 3.10 -8.86
N PRO A 290 -2.01 2.15 -9.77
CA PRO A 290 -2.22 0.76 -9.36
C PRO A 290 -0.97 0.25 -8.63
N ASP A 291 -1.17 -0.53 -7.58
CA ASP A 291 -0.07 -1.27 -6.96
C ASP A 291 0.25 -2.54 -7.76
N ILE A 292 1.39 -3.17 -7.46
CA ILE A 292 1.85 -4.37 -8.17
C ILE A 292 0.83 -5.52 -8.14
N ASN A 293 0.02 -5.65 -7.07
CA ASN A 293 -0.96 -6.72 -6.95
C ASN A 293 -2.12 -6.54 -7.93
N LEU A 294 -2.46 -5.28 -8.25
CA LEU A 294 -3.50 -4.98 -9.25
C LEU A 294 -3.01 -5.19 -10.68
N LEU A 295 -1.70 -5.09 -10.91
CA LEU A 295 -1.08 -5.25 -12.21
C LEU A 295 -0.61 -6.68 -12.48
N ASN A 296 -0.35 -7.47 -11.45
CA ASN A 296 0.19 -8.83 -11.58
C ASN A 296 -0.83 -9.78 -12.21
N PRO A 297 -0.63 -10.29 -13.46
CA PRO A 297 -1.58 -11.15 -14.15
C PRO A 297 -1.66 -12.57 -13.60
N PHE A 298 -0.82 -12.89 -12.63
CA PHE A 298 -0.80 -14.23 -12.05
C PHE A 298 -2.11 -14.59 -11.35
N ARG A 299 -2.58 -15.80 -11.59
CA ARG A 299 -3.78 -16.35 -10.96
C ARG A 299 -3.46 -16.94 -9.59
N ASN A 300 -3.82 -16.23 -8.54
CA ASN A 300 -3.74 -16.75 -7.19
C ASN A 300 -4.88 -17.76 -6.95
N THR A 301 -4.51 -19.03 -6.85
CA THR A 301 -5.41 -20.18 -6.58
C THR A 301 -5.23 -20.75 -5.17
N SER A 302 -4.60 -20.02 -4.26
CA SER A 302 -4.36 -20.45 -2.87
C SER A 302 -5.64 -20.74 -2.10
N ASN A 303 -6.74 -20.07 -2.47
CA ASN A 303 -8.07 -20.40 -1.96
C ASN A 303 -8.82 -21.24 -2.98
N PRO A 304 -9.18 -22.50 -2.66
CA PRO A 304 -9.87 -23.42 -3.58
C PRO A 304 -11.24 -22.88 -4.09
N THR A 305 -11.82 -21.94 -3.36
CA THR A 305 -13.16 -21.38 -3.67
C THR A 305 -13.11 -20.00 -4.31
N SER A 306 -11.90 -19.44 -4.54
CA SER A 306 -11.74 -18.10 -5.09
C SER A 306 -10.41 -17.96 -5.84
N VAL A 307 -10.48 -17.43 -7.05
CA VAL A 307 -9.30 -17.10 -7.86
C VAL A 307 -9.22 -15.59 -7.99
N SER A 308 -8.04 -15.01 -7.72
CA SER A 308 -7.78 -13.60 -7.94
C SER A 308 -6.55 -13.40 -8.84
N TYR A 309 -6.59 -12.36 -9.66
CA TYR A 309 -5.46 -11.96 -10.52
C TYR A 309 -5.58 -10.47 -10.84
N GLY A 310 -4.44 -9.85 -11.12
CA GLY A 310 -4.37 -8.45 -11.56
C GLY A 310 -4.52 -8.31 -13.07
N ASN A 311 -4.66 -7.08 -13.52
CA ASN A 311 -4.70 -6.71 -14.93
C ASN A 311 -3.50 -5.80 -15.25
N PRO A 312 -2.50 -6.26 -16.04
CA PRO A 312 -1.34 -5.43 -16.39
C PRO A 312 -1.68 -4.23 -17.31
N ASP A 313 -2.86 -4.25 -17.94
CA ASP A 313 -3.32 -3.18 -18.84
C ASP A 313 -4.18 -2.13 -18.11
N LEU A 314 -4.08 -2.03 -16.78
CA LEU A 314 -4.74 -0.97 -16.01
C LEU A 314 -4.06 0.38 -16.26
N ASP A 315 -4.83 1.36 -16.78
CA ASP A 315 -4.43 2.76 -16.99
C ASP A 315 -4.60 3.62 -15.72
#